data_c9a9de6d6819e97d545c70f0b0c5a0e5
#
_entry.id   c9a9de6d6819e97d545c70f0b0c5a0e5
#
_cell.length_a   1.000
_cell.length_b   1.000
_cell.length_c   1.000
_cell.angle_alpha   90.00
_cell.angle_beta   90.00
_cell.angle_gamma   90.00
#
_symmetry.space_group_name_H-M   'P 1'
#
loop_
_entity.id
_entity.type
_entity.pdbx_description
1 polymer ?
#
loop_
_entity_poly.entity_id
_entity_poly.type
_entity_poly.pdbx_seq_one_letter_code
_entity_poly.pdbx_strand_id
1 'polypeptide(L)'
;FYFKDEAAHPTGSLKHRLARSLFLYALCNGRLHAGQSVVDASSGSTAISEAWFARLLGLDFTAVMPACTAPGKIEAVRALGGRGECTQAHAREIAAGGACFLDQFGLAERATDWRGNNNIAESILGQLAQEPHAQPAWIVCGAGTGGTSATIGRYLRYRGLHTRLCVAEPEGAAFAIGWRNRDRQACARQPTCIEGIGRARV
;
A
#
# COMPACT_ATOMS: atom_id res chain seq x y z
N PHE A 1 19.61 12.50 10.85
CA PHE A 1 18.42 11.67 10.59
C PHE A 1 17.37 12.54 9.92
N TYR A 2 16.72 12.00 8.89
CA TYR A 2 15.61 12.62 8.19
C TYR A 2 14.38 11.72 8.28
N PHE A 3 13.20 12.32 8.46
CA PHE A 3 11.94 11.61 8.43
C PHE A 3 11.17 12.02 7.20
N LYS A 4 10.81 11.05 6.36
CA LYS A 4 9.93 11.29 5.22
C LYS A 4 8.49 11.33 5.73
N ASP A 5 7.94 12.55 5.82
CA ASP A 5 6.55 12.73 6.21
C ASP A 5 5.60 12.37 5.05
N GLU A 6 4.93 11.25 5.19
CA GLU A 6 3.88 10.78 4.27
C GLU A 6 2.47 11.07 4.81
N ALA A 7 2.33 11.65 6.00
CA ALA A 7 1.05 12.12 6.51
C ALA A 7 0.58 13.42 5.82
N ALA A 8 1.49 14.11 5.14
CA ALA A 8 1.19 15.29 4.34
C ALA A 8 0.30 15.01 3.10
N HIS A 9 0.06 13.75 2.75
CA HIS A 9 -0.87 13.41 1.68
C HIS A 9 -2.33 13.74 2.05
N PRO A 10 -3.22 14.01 1.05
CA PRO A 10 -4.63 14.31 1.30
C PRO A 10 -5.37 13.27 2.16
N THR A 11 -4.91 12.02 2.16
CA THR A 11 -5.49 10.92 2.96
C THR A 11 -4.69 10.59 4.22
N GLY A 12 -3.73 11.45 4.59
CA GLY A 12 -3.01 11.39 5.86
C GLY A 12 -2.04 10.21 6.01
N SER A 13 -1.65 9.54 4.93
CA SER A 13 -0.74 8.39 5.03
C SER A 13 -0.02 8.05 3.73
N LEU A 14 1.06 7.27 3.84
CA LEU A 14 1.80 6.73 2.70
C LEU A 14 0.95 5.82 1.78
N LYS A 15 -0.20 5.33 2.26
CA LYS A 15 -1.11 4.49 1.46
C LYS A 15 -1.75 5.25 0.31
N HIS A 16 -1.73 6.58 0.36
CA HIS A 16 -2.11 7.43 -0.77
C HIS A 16 -1.31 7.10 -2.04
N ARG A 17 0.00 6.85 -1.91
CA ARG A 17 0.83 6.44 -3.06
C ARG A 17 0.45 5.06 -3.58
N LEU A 18 0.16 4.12 -2.68
CA LEU A 18 -0.28 2.77 -3.07
C LEU A 18 -1.61 2.83 -3.81
N ALA A 19 -2.62 3.49 -3.25
CA ALA A 19 -3.93 3.63 -3.87
C ALA A 19 -3.83 4.27 -5.26
N ARG A 20 -3.09 5.39 -5.38
CA ARG A 20 -2.81 6.00 -6.69
C ARG A 20 -2.24 5.00 -7.68
N SER A 21 -1.26 4.21 -7.26
CA SER A 21 -0.62 3.22 -8.13
C SER A 21 -1.56 2.10 -8.54
N LEU A 22 -2.42 1.61 -7.63
CA LEU A 22 -3.42 0.58 -7.92
C LEU A 22 -4.44 1.07 -8.95
N PHE A 23 -4.97 2.28 -8.78
CA PHE A 23 -5.90 2.87 -9.76
C PHE A 23 -5.24 3.07 -11.12
N LEU A 24 -4.05 3.65 -11.17
CA LEU A 24 -3.32 3.82 -12.43
C LEU A 24 -3.04 2.48 -13.11
N TYR A 25 -2.62 1.48 -12.34
CA TYR A 25 -2.38 0.14 -12.86
C TYR A 25 -3.66 -0.49 -13.43
N ALA A 26 -4.79 -0.37 -12.72
CA ALA A 26 -6.06 -0.90 -13.18
C ALA A 26 -6.55 -0.22 -14.47
N LEU A 27 -6.45 1.12 -14.54
CA LEU A 27 -6.81 1.90 -15.72
C LEU A 27 -5.92 1.58 -16.93
N CYS A 28 -4.59 1.63 -16.75
CA CYS A 28 -3.64 1.41 -17.85
C CYS A 28 -3.65 -0.01 -18.39
N ASN A 29 -4.08 -0.99 -17.59
CA ASN A 29 -4.21 -2.39 -18.02
C ASN A 29 -5.64 -2.78 -18.43
N GLY A 30 -6.55 -1.83 -18.56
CA GLY A 30 -7.92 -2.09 -19.00
C GLY A 30 -8.73 -2.95 -18.00
N ARG A 31 -8.37 -2.93 -16.72
CA ARG A 31 -9.09 -3.65 -15.65
C ARG A 31 -10.17 -2.79 -15.02
N LEU A 32 -10.06 -1.48 -15.14
CA LEU A 32 -11.00 -0.50 -14.61
C LEU A 32 -11.49 0.38 -15.75
N HIS A 33 -12.82 0.50 -15.87
CA HIS A 33 -13.50 1.26 -16.90
C HIS A 33 -14.38 2.36 -16.29
N ALA A 34 -14.74 3.34 -17.10
CA ALA A 34 -15.63 4.41 -16.68
C ALA A 34 -16.99 3.84 -16.19
N GLY A 35 -17.47 4.32 -15.05
CA GLY A 35 -18.74 3.88 -14.44
C GLY A 35 -18.69 2.51 -13.74
N GLN A 36 -17.56 1.81 -13.78
CA GLN A 36 -17.42 0.54 -13.10
C GLN A 36 -17.19 0.78 -11.59
N SER A 37 -17.85 -0.01 -10.74
CA SER A 37 -17.59 0.02 -9.31
C SER A 37 -16.24 -0.59 -8.96
N VAL A 38 -15.66 -0.16 -7.85
CA VAL A 38 -14.35 -0.60 -7.35
C VAL A 38 -14.52 -1.24 -5.99
N VAL A 39 -13.78 -2.31 -5.73
CA VAL A 39 -13.77 -3.00 -4.43
C VAL A 39 -12.34 -3.34 -4.00
N ASP A 40 -12.05 -3.24 -2.71
CA ASP A 40 -10.84 -3.84 -2.13
C ASP A 40 -11.08 -4.33 -0.70
N ALA A 41 -10.22 -5.24 -0.25
CA ALA A 41 -10.19 -5.77 1.10
C ALA A 41 -9.20 -4.97 1.94
N SER A 42 -9.70 -4.05 2.75
CA SER A 42 -8.85 -3.19 3.59
C SER A 42 -9.63 -2.57 4.75
N SER A 43 -9.09 -2.67 5.94
CA SER A 43 -9.64 -2.04 7.16
C SER A 43 -8.94 -0.74 7.57
N GLY A 44 -7.95 -0.30 6.82
CA GLY A 44 -7.08 0.78 7.25
C GLY A 44 -6.95 1.93 6.26
N SER A 45 -5.82 2.60 6.35
CA SER A 45 -5.48 3.77 5.55
C SER A 45 -5.51 3.53 4.03
N THR A 46 -5.37 2.28 3.57
CA THR A 46 -5.52 1.95 2.14
C THR A 46 -6.95 2.19 1.69
N ALA A 47 -7.97 1.67 2.41
CA ALA A 47 -9.37 1.88 2.06
C ALA A 47 -9.74 3.38 2.01
N ILE A 48 -9.23 4.18 2.96
CA ILE A 48 -9.44 5.63 2.96
C ILE A 48 -8.83 6.26 1.71
N SER A 49 -7.62 5.84 1.34
CA SER A 49 -6.95 6.36 0.16
C SER A 49 -7.64 5.93 -1.13
N GLU A 50 -8.12 4.71 -1.20
CA GLU A 50 -8.87 4.19 -2.35
C GLU A 50 -10.23 4.88 -2.51
N ALA A 51 -10.96 5.10 -1.42
CA ALA A 51 -12.19 5.89 -1.43
C ALA A 51 -11.96 7.31 -1.96
N TRP A 52 -10.83 7.94 -1.59
CA TRP A 52 -10.47 9.26 -2.09
C TRP A 52 -10.24 9.27 -3.61
N PHE A 53 -9.48 8.29 -4.14
CA PHE A 53 -9.24 8.18 -5.58
C PHE A 53 -10.50 7.78 -6.36
N ALA A 54 -11.33 6.88 -5.83
CA ALA A 54 -12.62 6.53 -6.43
C ALA A 54 -13.51 7.77 -6.54
N ARG A 55 -13.64 8.55 -5.47
CA ARG A 55 -14.36 9.83 -5.48
C ARG A 55 -13.82 10.80 -6.53
N LEU A 56 -12.49 10.93 -6.64
CA LEU A 56 -11.85 11.80 -7.63
C LEU A 56 -12.19 11.38 -9.07
N LEU A 57 -12.35 10.09 -9.31
CA LEU A 57 -12.68 9.52 -10.60
C LEU A 57 -14.20 9.37 -10.86
N GLY A 58 -15.05 9.75 -9.89
CA GLY A 58 -16.49 9.58 -9.99
C GLY A 58 -16.95 8.12 -9.98
N LEU A 59 -16.24 7.23 -9.28
CA LEU A 59 -16.50 5.80 -9.21
C LEU A 59 -17.06 5.41 -7.84
N ASP A 60 -17.96 4.45 -7.81
CA ASP A 60 -18.42 3.81 -6.57
C ASP A 60 -17.31 2.93 -6.00
N PHE A 61 -17.08 3.04 -4.67
CA PHE A 61 -16.08 2.24 -3.96
C PHE A 61 -16.68 1.48 -2.78
N THR A 62 -16.33 0.21 -2.67
CA THR A 62 -16.69 -0.64 -1.54
C THR A 62 -15.43 -1.19 -0.86
N ALA A 63 -15.23 -0.84 0.41
CA ALA A 63 -14.20 -1.42 1.25
C ALA A 63 -14.76 -2.61 2.03
N VAL A 64 -14.21 -3.79 1.81
CA VAL A 64 -14.52 -4.99 2.60
C VAL A 64 -13.62 -5.00 3.84
N MET A 65 -14.21 -4.90 5.01
CA MET A 65 -13.50 -4.71 6.28
C MET A 65 -13.84 -5.84 7.27
N PRO A 66 -12.90 -6.21 8.16
CA PRO A 66 -13.24 -7.07 9.31
C PRO A 66 -14.30 -6.42 10.20
N ALA A 67 -15.16 -7.23 10.81
CA ALA A 67 -16.20 -6.75 11.73
C ALA A 67 -15.65 -5.96 12.94
N CYS A 68 -14.38 -6.20 13.31
CA CYS A 68 -13.67 -5.50 14.39
C CYS A 68 -13.02 -4.18 13.95
N THR A 69 -13.25 -3.72 12.72
CA THR A 69 -12.67 -2.46 12.24
C THR A 69 -13.17 -1.28 13.07
N ALA A 70 -12.25 -0.41 13.48
CA ALA A 70 -12.55 0.77 14.29
C ALA A 70 -13.60 1.67 13.59
N PRO A 71 -14.67 2.09 14.30
CA PRO A 71 -15.77 2.89 13.71
C PRO A 71 -15.29 4.14 12.95
N GLY A 72 -14.30 4.86 13.49
CA GLY A 72 -13.74 6.05 12.84
C GLY A 72 -13.15 5.81 11.46
N LYS A 73 -12.67 4.61 11.17
CA LYS A 73 -12.16 4.25 9.82
C LYS A 73 -13.30 3.99 8.84
N ILE A 74 -14.36 3.33 9.31
CA ILE A 74 -15.57 3.13 8.52
C ILE A 74 -16.18 4.49 8.16
N GLU A 75 -16.24 5.39 9.15
CA GLU A 75 -16.72 6.74 8.97
C GLU A 75 -15.88 7.55 7.98
N ALA A 76 -14.55 7.45 8.05
CA ALA A 76 -13.64 8.11 7.11
C ALA A 76 -13.86 7.64 5.66
N VAL A 77 -14.08 6.35 5.43
CA VAL A 77 -14.42 5.82 4.10
C VAL A 77 -15.77 6.36 3.62
N ARG A 78 -16.79 6.37 4.49
CA ARG A 78 -18.13 6.90 4.18
C ARG A 78 -18.12 8.39 3.86
N ALA A 79 -17.36 9.18 4.62
CA ALA A 79 -17.20 10.61 4.38
C ALA A 79 -16.61 10.93 2.99
N LEU A 80 -15.88 10.00 2.40
CA LEU A 80 -15.36 10.08 1.05
C LEU A 80 -16.31 9.49 -0.01
N GLY A 81 -17.52 9.07 0.38
CA GLY A 81 -18.52 8.47 -0.51
C GLY A 81 -18.36 6.96 -0.71
N GLY A 82 -17.38 6.33 -0.05
CA GLY A 82 -17.21 4.88 -0.11
C GLY A 82 -18.20 4.14 0.81
N ARG A 83 -18.42 2.85 0.52
CA ARG A 83 -19.19 1.94 1.37
C ARG A 83 -18.22 1.09 2.19
N GLY A 84 -18.43 1.02 3.49
CA GLY A 84 -17.70 0.13 4.37
C GLY A 84 -18.61 -1.05 4.74
N GLU A 85 -18.25 -2.25 4.33
CA GLU A 85 -18.97 -3.49 4.63
C GLU A 85 -18.14 -4.39 5.54
N CYS A 86 -18.75 -4.94 6.57
CA CYS A 86 -18.05 -5.68 7.63
C CYS A 86 -18.00 -7.21 7.40
N THR A 87 -18.04 -7.69 6.18
CA THR A 87 -17.98 -9.12 5.89
C THR A 87 -16.72 -9.49 5.14
N GLN A 88 -15.90 -10.34 5.74
CA GLN A 88 -14.63 -10.80 5.19
C GLN A 88 -14.75 -11.63 3.88
N ALA A 89 -15.96 -12.00 3.50
CA ALA A 89 -16.14 -13.04 2.49
C ALA A 89 -16.02 -12.56 1.03
N HIS A 90 -16.12 -11.24 0.71
CA HIS A 90 -16.75 -10.94 -0.56
C HIS A 90 -16.07 -9.94 -1.50
N ALA A 91 -14.85 -9.46 -1.26
CA ALA A 91 -14.21 -8.60 -2.26
C ALA A 91 -14.10 -9.29 -3.64
N ARG A 92 -13.82 -10.60 -3.64
CA ARG A 92 -13.78 -11.39 -4.88
C ARG A 92 -15.18 -11.72 -5.42
N GLU A 93 -16.17 -11.92 -4.55
CA GLU A 93 -17.56 -12.15 -4.96
C GLU A 93 -18.20 -10.88 -5.50
N ILE A 94 -17.97 -9.73 -4.88
CA ILE A 94 -18.37 -8.41 -5.42
C ILE A 94 -17.69 -8.17 -6.77
N ALA A 95 -16.40 -8.53 -6.91
CA ALA A 95 -15.70 -8.45 -8.19
C ALA A 95 -16.27 -9.40 -9.23
N ALA A 96 -16.72 -10.58 -8.86
CA ALA A 96 -17.42 -11.51 -9.78
C ALA A 96 -18.74 -10.93 -10.29
N GLY A 97 -19.37 -10.00 -9.55
CA GLY A 97 -20.50 -9.20 -9.97
C GLY A 97 -20.18 -8.04 -10.92
N GLY A 98 -18.91 -7.91 -11.37
CA GLY A 98 -18.47 -6.90 -12.34
C GLY A 98 -17.69 -5.73 -11.76
N ALA A 99 -17.47 -5.65 -10.46
CA ALA A 99 -16.63 -4.63 -9.84
C ALA A 99 -15.13 -4.89 -10.10
N CYS A 100 -14.33 -3.82 -10.20
CA CYS A 100 -12.87 -3.93 -10.28
C CYS A 100 -12.28 -4.19 -8.89
N PHE A 101 -11.67 -5.34 -8.68
CA PHE A 101 -10.91 -5.64 -7.47
C PHE A 101 -9.48 -5.11 -7.57
N LEU A 102 -9.10 -4.17 -6.69
CA LEU A 102 -7.77 -3.55 -6.69
C LEU A 102 -6.68 -4.48 -6.17
N ASP A 103 -7.03 -5.37 -5.22
CA ASP A 103 -6.13 -6.40 -4.66
C ASP A 103 -4.80 -5.84 -4.15
N GLN A 104 -4.85 -4.98 -3.15
CA GLN A 104 -3.66 -4.37 -2.56
C GLN A 104 -2.59 -5.37 -2.11
N PHE A 105 -2.99 -6.57 -1.67
CA PHE A 105 -2.06 -7.59 -1.18
C PHE A 105 -1.38 -8.35 -2.31
N GLY A 106 -2.05 -8.56 -3.43
CA GLY A 106 -1.51 -9.25 -4.59
C GLY A 106 -0.77 -8.33 -5.55
N LEU A 107 -1.13 -7.05 -5.58
CA LEU A 107 -0.66 -6.12 -6.62
C LEU A 107 0.22 -4.97 -6.09
N ALA A 108 0.38 -4.77 -4.78
CA ALA A 108 1.12 -3.63 -4.24
C ALA A 108 2.51 -3.45 -4.88
N GLU A 109 3.24 -4.54 -5.09
CA GLU A 109 4.58 -4.51 -5.66
C GLU A 109 4.61 -4.36 -7.18
N ARG A 110 3.50 -4.72 -7.86
CA ARG A 110 3.40 -4.65 -9.34
C ARG A 110 2.82 -3.34 -9.80
N ALA A 111 1.86 -2.81 -9.06
CA ALA A 111 1.14 -1.59 -9.40
C ALA A 111 2.02 -0.34 -9.33
N THR A 112 3.00 -0.32 -8.44
CA THR A 112 3.86 0.85 -8.28
C THR A 112 4.92 0.90 -9.37
N ASP A 113 4.93 2.01 -10.12
CA ASP A 113 6.04 2.30 -11.03
C ASP A 113 7.29 2.69 -10.22
N TRP A 114 8.14 1.71 -9.99
CA TRP A 114 9.36 1.86 -9.22
C TRP A 114 10.48 2.61 -9.97
N ARG A 115 10.33 2.87 -11.27
CA ARG A 115 11.32 3.60 -12.07
C ARG A 115 11.19 5.11 -11.92
N GLY A 116 9.98 5.59 -11.68
CA GLY A 116 9.68 7.01 -11.65
C GLY A 116 8.25 7.28 -11.19
N ASN A 117 7.59 8.28 -11.81
CA ASN A 117 6.21 8.66 -11.53
C ASN A 117 5.98 9.15 -10.09
N ASN A 118 6.99 9.87 -9.57
CA ASN A 118 6.98 10.38 -8.20
C ASN A 118 6.73 9.28 -7.15
N ASN A 119 7.36 8.11 -7.33
CA ASN A 119 7.33 7.08 -6.31
C ASN A 119 8.07 7.54 -5.05
N ILE A 120 7.91 6.80 -3.95
CA ILE A 120 8.47 7.21 -2.65
C ILE A 120 10.00 7.34 -2.68
N ALA A 121 10.72 6.47 -3.38
CA ALA A 121 12.18 6.52 -3.46
C ALA A 121 12.66 7.75 -4.22
N GLU A 122 12.04 8.04 -5.36
CA GLU A 122 12.31 9.24 -6.14
C GLU A 122 12.03 10.51 -5.32
N SER A 123 10.91 10.54 -4.61
CA SER A 123 10.53 11.65 -3.72
C SER A 123 11.53 11.85 -2.58
N ILE A 124 12.01 10.77 -1.94
CA ILE A 124 13.03 10.84 -0.88
C ILE A 124 14.32 11.45 -1.43
N LEU A 125 14.85 10.88 -2.50
CA LEU A 125 16.14 11.31 -3.06
C LEU A 125 16.06 12.71 -3.67
N GLY A 126 14.94 13.07 -4.31
CA GLY A 126 14.73 14.41 -4.84
C GLY A 126 14.70 15.49 -3.75
N GLN A 127 14.09 15.19 -2.60
CA GLN A 127 14.12 16.11 -1.45
C GLN A 127 15.49 16.18 -0.80
N LEU A 128 16.17 15.04 -0.63
CA LEU A 128 17.51 15.00 -0.06
C LEU A 128 18.58 15.63 -0.96
N ALA A 129 18.32 15.79 -2.26
CA ALA A 129 19.25 16.46 -3.17
C ALA A 129 19.58 17.91 -2.77
N GLN A 130 18.72 18.53 -1.94
CA GLN A 130 18.91 19.87 -1.42
C GLN A 130 19.60 19.89 -0.03
N GLU A 131 19.91 18.72 0.52
CA GLU A 131 20.51 18.57 1.83
C GLU A 131 22.01 18.29 1.74
N PRO A 132 22.78 18.58 2.81
CA PRO A 132 24.25 18.33 2.83
C PRO A 132 24.63 16.87 2.52
N HIS A 133 23.74 15.93 2.80
CA HIS A 133 23.92 14.50 2.53
C HIS A 133 22.82 14.00 1.56
N ALA A 134 22.94 14.38 0.31
CA ALA A 134 21.97 14.08 -0.75
C ALA A 134 21.70 12.57 -0.94
N GLN A 135 22.69 11.73 -0.65
CA GLN A 135 22.56 10.27 -0.72
C GLN A 135 22.65 9.68 0.70
N PRO A 136 21.53 9.19 1.27
CA PRO A 136 21.56 8.61 2.61
C PRO A 136 22.30 7.26 2.60
N ALA A 137 23.01 6.94 3.69
CA ALA A 137 23.63 5.63 3.85
C ALA A 137 22.59 4.52 4.00
N TRP A 138 21.45 4.83 4.65
CA TRP A 138 20.35 3.91 4.89
C TRP A 138 19.01 4.57 4.65
N ILE A 139 18.08 3.79 4.10
CA ILE A 139 16.65 4.06 4.15
C ILE A 139 16.01 2.97 5.00
N VAL A 140 15.24 3.36 6.01
CA VAL A 140 14.52 2.44 6.90
C VAL A 140 13.03 2.60 6.66
N CYS A 141 12.33 1.51 6.41
CA CYS A 141 10.87 1.53 6.24
C CYS A 141 10.21 0.28 6.84
N GLY A 142 8.95 0.41 7.27
CA GLY A 142 8.13 -0.73 7.65
C GLY A 142 7.61 -1.51 6.44
N ALA A 143 7.26 -2.77 6.63
CA ALA A 143 6.60 -3.59 5.62
C ALA A 143 5.25 -4.12 6.10
N GLY A 144 4.19 -3.72 5.41
CA GLY A 144 2.83 -4.29 5.50
C GLY A 144 2.54 -5.13 4.25
N THR A 145 2.17 -4.50 3.13
CA THR A 145 2.01 -5.18 1.83
C THR A 145 3.35 -5.47 1.13
N GLY A 146 4.44 -4.86 1.58
CA GLY A 146 5.74 -4.94 0.94
C GLY A 146 5.96 -3.95 -0.22
N GLY A 147 4.92 -3.23 -0.65
CA GLY A 147 5.00 -2.32 -1.79
C GLY A 147 6.05 -1.21 -1.65
N THR A 148 6.12 -0.58 -0.47
CA THR A 148 7.10 0.49 -0.19
C THR A 148 8.53 -0.03 -0.25
N SER A 149 8.83 -1.11 0.46
CA SER A 149 10.18 -1.70 0.48
C SER A 149 10.60 -2.23 -0.88
N ALA A 150 9.69 -2.86 -1.61
CA ALA A 150 9.94 -3.33 -2.97
C ALA A 150 10.26 -2.17 -3.93
N THR A 151 9.48 -1.08 -3.86
CA THR A 151 9.69 0.11 -4.67
C THR A 151 11.05 0.74 -4.39
N ILE A 152 11.38 0.98 -3.12
CA ILE A 152 12.66 1.57 -2.73
C ILE A 152 13.82 0.68 -3.18
N GLY A 153 13.78 -0.61 -2.86
CA GLY A 153 14.85 -1.54 -3.21
C GLY A 153 15.06 -1.69 -4.71
N ARG A 154 13.98 -1.69 -5.51
CA ARG A 154 14.08 -1.74 -6.98
C ARG A 154 14.64 -0.43 -7.54
N TYR A 155 14.19 0.71 -7.04
CA TYR A 155 14.69 2.02 -7.46
C TYR A 155 16.19 2.20 -7.16
N LEU A 156 16.63 1.85 -5.95
CA LEU A 156 18.05 1.94 -5.56
C LEU A 156 18.94 1.10 -6.50
N ARG A 157 18.53 -0.13 -6.79
CA ARG A 157 19.26 -1.00 -7.73
C ARG A 157 19.26 -0.44 -9.15
N TYR A 158 18.11 0.02 -9.62
CA TYR A 158 17.97 0.60 -10.95
C TYR A 158 18.86 1.83 -11.15
N ARG A 159 18.98 2.67 -10.13
CA ARG A 159 19.82 3.86 -10.15
C ARG A 159 21.29 3.59 -9.77
N GLY A 160 21.65 2.36 -9.45
CA GLY A 160 23.02 2.01 -9.02
C GLY A 160 23.47 2.69 -7.74
N LEU A 161 22.55 2.99 -6.81
CA LEU A 161 22.84 3.72 -5.60
C LEU A 161 23.37 2.80 -4.49
N HIS A 162 24.36 3.27 -3.74
CA HIS A 162 24.95 2.53 -2.62
C HIS A 162 24.14 2.59 -1.31
N THR A 163 23.07 3.35 -1.28
CA THR A 163 22.12 3.42 -0.16
C THR A 163 21.60 2.02 0.20
N ARG A 164 21.68 1.65 1.46
CA ARG A 164 21.15 0.38 1.96
C ARG A 164 19.69 0.53 2.37
N LEU A 165 18.91 -0.52 2.15
CA LEU A 165 17.53 -0.59 2.60
C LEU A 165 17.43 -1.50 3.82
N CYS A 166 16.87 -0.98 4.91
CA CYS A 166 16.46 -1.74 6.09
C CYS A 166 14.93 -1.83 6.13
N VAL A 167 14.41 -3.05 6.16
CA VAL A 167 12.97 -3.30 6.27
C VAL A 167 12.68 -3.75 7.70
N ALA A 168 11.92 -2.94 8.43
CA ALA A 168 11.51 -3.22 9.80
C ALA A 168 10.14 -3.89 9.81
N GLU A 169 9.99 -4.92 10.63
CA GLU A 169 8.70 -5.55 10.91
C GLU A 169 8.61 -5.99 12.37
N PRO A 170 7.40 -6.19 12.91
CA PRO A 170 7.23 -6.74 14.25
C PRO A 170 7.84 -8.12 14.38
N GLU A 171 8.32 -8.45 15.57
CA GLU A 171 8.85 -9.77 15.86
C GLU A 171 7.82 -10.86 15.54
N GLY A 172 8.30 -11.93 14.89
CA GLY A 172 7.44 -13.05 14.50
C GLY A 172 6.62 -12.86 13.23
N ALA A 173 6.65 -11.68 12.59
CA ALA A 173 5.99 -11.45 11.30
C ALA A 173 6.64 -12.28 10.17
N ALA A 174 5.92 -12.41 9.05
CA ALA A 174 6.27 -13.42 8.03
C ALA A 174 7.46 -13.04 7.13
N PHE A 175 7.71 -11.75 6.85
CA PHE A 175 8.70 -11.37 5.84
C PHE A 175 10.13 -11.73 6.21
N ALA A 176 10.59 -11.44 7.46
CA ALA A 176 11.93 -11.80 7.88
C ALA A 176 12.13 -13.31 7.93
N ILE A 177 11.10 -14.05 8.36
CA ILE A 177 11.11 -15.52 8.38
C ILE A 177 11.24 -16.05 6.95
N GLY A 178 10.38 -15.58 6.05
CA GLY A 178 10.38 -15.98 4.65
C GLY A 178 11.70 -15.63 3.94
N TRP A 179 12.24 -14.44 4.21
CA TRP A 179 13.50 -14.01 3.60
C TRP A 179 14.70 -14.85 4.09
N ARG A 180 14.81 -15.08 5.39
CA ARG A 180 15.89 -15.87 5.98
C ARG A 180 15.88 -17.32 5.50
N ASN A 181 14.68 -17.91 5.41
CA ASN A 181 14.50 -19.31 5.04
C ASN A 181 14.33 -19.51 3.52
N ARG A 182 14.29 -18.43 2.73
CA ARG A 182 13.93 -18.45 1.30
C ARG A 182 12.58 -19.13 1.04
N ASP A 183 11.65 -18.98 1.97
CA ASP A 183 10.32 -19.57 1.95
C ASP A 183 9.27 -18.54 1.62
N ARG A 184 8.65 -18.66 0.43
CA ARG A 184 7.58 -17.79 -0.04
C ARG A 184 6.21 -18.13 0.57
N GLN A 185 6.12 -19.19 1.33
CA GLN A 185 4.90 -19.63 2.03
C GLN A 185 4.99 -19.40 3.53
N ALA A 186 6.04 -18.73 3.99
CA ALA A 186 6.25 -18.46 5.41
C ALA A 186 5.05 -17.74 6.03
N CYS A 187 4.70 -18.19 7.22
CA CYS A 187 3.63 -17.62 8.01
C CYS A 187 4.19 -16.96 9.27
N ALA A 188 3.52 -15.92 9.75
CA ALA A 188 3.81 -15.29 11.03
C ALA A 188 3.64 -16.29 12.17
N ARG A 189 4.53 -16.22 13.16
CA ARG A 189 4.44 -17.04 14.40
C ARG A 189 3.42 -16.49 15.37
N GLN A 190 3.18 -15.19 15.33
CA GLN A 190 2.26 -14.49 16.22
C GLN A 190 1.50 -13.39 15.46
N PRO A 191 0.28 -13.05 15.88
CA PRO A 191 -0.42 -11.87 15.39
C PRO A 191 0.40 -10.62 15.68
N THR A 192 0.46 -9.68 14.73
CA THR A 192 1.14 -8.42 14.95
C THR A 192 0.19 -7.41 15.59
N CYS A 193 0.67 -6.71 16.62
CA CYS A 193 -0.08 -5.66 17.31
C CYS A 193 0.06 -4.28 16.67
N ILE A 194 1.01 -4.13 15.72
CA ILE A 194 1.33 -2.84 15.11
C ILE A 194 0.57 -2.73 13.80
N GLU A 195 -0.33 -1.75 13.74
CA GLU A 195 -1.12 -1.51 12.55
C GLU A 195 -0.28 -1.01 11.38
N GLY A 196 -0.52 -1.56 10.19
CA GLY A 196 0.13 -1.14 8.95
C GLY A 196 1.49 -1.76 8.67
N ILE A 197 2.12 -2.43 9.64
CA ILE A 197 3.35 -3.20 9.45
C ILE A 197 3.23 -4.60 10.02
N GLY A 198 4.01 -5.53 9.46
CA GLY A 198 3.92 -6.94 9.78
C GLY A 198 2.80 -7.66 9.01
N ARG A 199 3.15 -8.75 8.37
CA ARG A 199 2.24 -9.55 7.56
C ARG A 199 2.13 -10.96 8.11
N ALA A 200 0.93 -11.53 8.05
CA ALA A 200 0.67 -12.90 8.52
C ALA A 200 1.26 -13.96 7.57
N ARG A 201 1.42 -13.64 6.30
CA ARG A 201 1.98 -14.54 5.26
C ARG A 201 2.83 -13.74 4.28
N VAL A 202 3.86 -14.36 3.72
CA VAL A 202 4.69 -13.79 2.64
C VAL A 202 3.88 -13.66 1.35
#